data_0661195ce35fde3199fce70202c8b970
#
_entry.id   0661195ce35fde3199fce70202c8b970
#
_cell.length_a   1.000
_cell.length_b   1.000
_cell.length_c   1.000
_cell.angle_alpha   90.00
_cell.angle_beta   90.00
_cell.angle_gamma   90.00
#
_symmetry.space_group_name_H-M   'P 1'
#
loop_
_entity.id
_entity.type
_entity.pdbx_description
1 polymer ?
#
loop_
_entity_poly.entity_id
_entity_poly.type
_entity_poly.pdbx_seq_one_letter_code
_entity_poly.pdbx_strand_id
1 'polypeptide(L)'
;MSKRSLAAAGVIIVSLLLSPARLLAQAEDKKPEEKARTGLVILPVIFTMPETKLAGGVGGLFTVRPAGSAPTARPSSLSFYAIYTQLKQFEIDLKPEIYLRNERYFLSADLIINKFPNKYWGVGNDVPESWEENYTPRTLSADVSFQRKVFPAQRLYVGLVGRIEHIKMLKRDEDGTLAAGGVPGWQGGTTAGAGFIVNLDSRDNVFYPRSGNYFQVKTIFHGGFLGSDYAFRLLDVDLRKYLTLPYRSVLALQAVLQTYGGTAAFYRMSRLGGDATMRGYYKGRYRDRSYLALQAEVRFPVWWRFSAVVFGGFGQVADGLGRLRLGDFKPSVGLGLRFLIAPKEGTNLRVDQAFGRDSSGFYFNAGEAF
;
A
#
# COMPACT_ATOMS: atom_id res chain seq x y z
N MET A 1 -21.69 -0.31 33.22
CA MET A 1 -20.28 0.13 33.32
C MET A 1 -19.40 -0.99 32.79
N SER A 2 -19.12 -1.00 31.49
CA SER A 2 -18.31 -2.01 30.81
C SER A 2 -16.84 -1.54 30.78
N LYS A 3 -15.95 -2.33 31.36
CA LYS A 3 -14.50 -2.10 31.33
C LYS A 3 -14.00 -2.42 29.92
N ARG A 4 -13.73 -1.38 29.12
CA ARG A 4 -13.01 -1.53 27.85
C ARG A 4 -11.53 -1.83 28.17
N SER A 5 -11.08 -3.03 27.86
CA SER A 5 -9.66 -3.40 27.90
C SER A 5 -8.97 -2.83 26.67
N LEU A 6 -8.14 -1.81 26.84
CA LEU A 6 -7.15 -1.43 25.82
C LEU A 6 -6.13 -2.57 25.71
N ALA A 7 -6.24 -3.37 24.66
CA ALA A 7 -5.16 -4.29 24.28
C ALA A 7 -4.10 -3.47 23.53
N ALA A 8 -3.08 -3.01 24.25
CA ALA A 8 -1.89 -2.43 23.64
C ALA A 8 -1.11 -3.55 22.94
N ALA A 9 -1.05 -3.50 21.60
CA ALA A 9 -0.16 -4.36 20.80
C ALA A 9 1.28 -3.87 21.01
N GLY A 10 2.05 -4.59 21.81
CA GLY A 10 3.47 -4.32 21.99
C GLY A 10 4.28 -4.85 20.81
N VAL A 11 4.94 -3.97 20.07
CA VAL A 11 5.92 -4.32 19.04
C VAL A 11 7.31 -4.22 19.67
N ILE A 12 8.01 -5.34 19.78
CA ILE A 12 9.41 -5.37 20.23
C ILE A 12 10.29 -5.57 18.98
N ILE A 13 11.18 -4.62 18.72
CA ILE A 13 12.14 -4.67 17.62
C ILE A 13 13.53 -4.98 18.18
N VAL A 14 14.11 -6.07 17.72
CA VAL A 14 15.55 -6.36 17.92
C VAL A 14 16.26 -6.15 16.58
N SER A 15 17.00 -5.07 16.45
CA SER A 15 17.80 -4.77 15.27
C SER A 15 19.22 -5.29 15.47
N LEU A 16 19.61 -6.30 14.71
CA LEU A 16 21.03 -6.67 14.52
C LEU A 16 21.57 -5.94 13.29
N LEU A 17 22.40 -4.93 13.53
CA LEU A 17 23.16 -4.24 12.48
C LEU A 17 24.34 -5.13 12.06
N LEU A 18 24.20 -5.81 10.93
CA LEU A 18 25.32 -6.46 10.26
C LEU A 18 26.03 -5.45 9.36
N SER A 19 27.24 -5.06 9.76
CA SER A 19 28.15 -4.26 8.92
C SER A 19 28.70 -5.12 7.78
N PRO A 20 28.69 -4.64 6.52
CA PRO A 20 29.35 -5.36 5.43
C PRO A 20 30.87 -5.23 5.57
N ALA A 21 31.56 -6.38 5.64
CA ALA A 21 33.02 -6.48 5.62
C ALA A 21 33.56 -5.89 4.31
N ARG A 22 34.53 -4.98 4.45
CA ARG A 22 35.35 -4.45 3.33
C ARG A 22 36.34 -5.51 2.89
N LEU A 23 36.21 -6.08 1.72
CA LEU A 23 37.31 -6.72 1.00
C LEU A 23 38.07 -5.65 0.22
N LEU A 24 39.31 -5.43 0.59
CA LEU A 24 40.28 -4.63 -0.16
C LEU A 24 40.81 -5.49 -1.33
N ALA A 25 40.55 -5.11 -2.55
CA ALA A 25 41.23 -5.61 -3.74
C ALA A 25 41.97 -4.45 -4.40
N GLN A 26 43.23 -4.70 -4.76
CA GLN A 26 44.19 -3.78 -5.33
C GLN A 26 43.75 -3.30 -6.72
N ALA A 27 44.05 -2.03 -7.02
CA ALA A 27 43.70 -1.35 -8.23
C ALA A 27 44.73 -1.62 -9.34
N GLU A 28 44.25 -2.05 -10.51
CA GLU A 28 44.87 -1.76 -11.80
C GLU A 28 44.13 -0.59 -12.47
N ASP A 29 44.85 0.36 -12.99
CA ASP A 29 44.37 1.56 -13.68
C ASP A 29 43.67 1.21 -14.99
N LYS A 30 42.41 0.85 -14.91
CA LYS A 30 41.46 0.90 -16.02
C LYS A 30 40.45 2.00 -15.73
N LYS A 31 40.09 2.84 -16.73
CA LYS A 31 38.97 3.78 -16.67
C LYS A 31 37.89 3.15 -15.81
N PRO A 32 37.34 3.85 -14.78
CA PRO A 32 36.39 3.25 -13.87
C PRO A 32 35.16 2.81 -14.67
N GLU A 33 35.00 1.50 -14.89
CA GLU A 33 33.73 0.94 -15.27
C GLU A 33 32.72 1.36 -14.20
N GLU A 34 31.76 2.20 -14.56
CA GLU A 34 30.67 2.58 -13.67
C GLU A 34 29.93 1.31 -13.24
N LYS A 35 30.28 0.81 -12.06
CA LYS A 35 29.65 -0.39 -11.51
C LYS A 35 28.20 -0.10 -11.16
N ALA A 36 27.33 -1.07 -11.40
CA ALA A 36 25.94 -1.02 -10.94
C ALA A 36 25.90 -0.71 -9.43
N ARG A 37 25.01 0.19 -9.03
CA ARG A 37 24.81 0.55 -7.61
C ARG A 37 23.63 -0.23 -7.08
N THR A 38 23.85 -1.04 -6.04
CA THR A 38 22.83 -1.82 -5.38
C THR A 38 22.63 -1.34 -3.94
N GLY A 39 21.40 -1.39 -3.46
CA GLY A 39 21.04 -1.18 -2.06
C GLY A 39 20.18 -2.34 -1.57
N LEU A 40 20.41 -2.79 -0.34
CA LEU A 40 19.59 -3.82 0.29
C LEU A 40 19.34 -3.42 1.74
N VAL A 41 18.06 -3.40 2.11
CA VAL A 41 17.57 -3.23 3.48
C VAL A 41 16.73 -4.45 3.81
N ILE A 42 17.03 -5.13 4.90
CA ILE A 42 16.24 -6.24 5.42
C ILE A 42 15.96 -5.97 6.89
N LEU A 43 14.71 -6.14 7.30
CA LEU A 43 14.24 -5.90 8.65
C LEU A 43 13.45 -7.11 9.15
N PRO A 44 13.76 -7.62 10.34
CA PRO A 44 12.89 -8.58 10.99
C PRO A 44 11.57 -7.91 11.40
N VAL A 45 10.49 -8.66 11.29
CA VAL A 45 9.14 -8.26 11.71
C VAL A 45 8.67 -9.23 12.78
N ILE A 46 8.32 -8.71 13.96
CA ILE A 46 7.75 -9.51 15.05
C ILE A 46 6.60 -8.70 15.65
N PHE A 47 5.44 -9.30 15.75
CA PHE A 47 4.28 -8.69 16.39
C PHE A 47 3.34 -9.73 17.01
N THR A 48 2.40 -9.27 17.82
CA THR A 48 1.33 -10.11 18.36
C THR A 48 -0.02 -9.40 18.20
N MET A 49 -1.02 -10.16 17.78
CA MET A 49 -2.41 -9.70 17.66
C MET A 49 -3.33 -10.83 18.13
N PRO A 50 -4.54 -10.52 18.63
CA PRO A 50 -5.50 -11.56 19.05
C PRO A 50 -5.78 -12.59 17.97
N GLU A 51 -5.93 -12.14 16.71
CA GLU A 51 -6.30 -12.93 15.53
C GLU A 51 -5.15 -13.77 14.97
N THR A 52 -3.91 -13.45 15.32
CA THR A 52 -2.71 -14.12 14.78
C THR A 52 -1.85 -14.77 15.86
N LYS A 53 -2.01 -14.35 17.13
CA LYS A 53 -1.08 -14.62 18.22
C LYS A 53 0.31 -14.08 17.84
N LEU A 54 1.38 -14.76 18.20
CA LEU A 54 2.73 -14.36 17.79
C LEU A 54 2.90 -14.53 16.28
N ALA A 55 3.43 -13.50 15.64
CA ALA A 55 3.79 -13.48 14.23
C ALA A 55 5.26 -13.06 14.09
N GLY A 56 5.96 -13.72 13.19
CA GLY A 56 7.33 -13.41 12.84
C GLY A 56 7.51 -13.40 11.33
N GLY A 57 8.49 -12.64 10.86
CA GLY A 57 8.76 -12.54 9.44
C GLY A 57 9.92 -11.63 9.10
N VAL A 58 10.00 -11.29 7.83
CA VAL A 58 11.01 -10.43 7.26
C VAL A 58 10.38 -9.49 6.25
N GLY A 59 10.81 -8.24 6.23
CA GLY A 59 10.50 -7.28 5.19
C GLY A 59 11.75 -6.61 4.66
N GLY A 60 11.71 -6.09 3.43
CA GLY A 60 12.88 -5.45 2.87
C GLY A 60 12.64 -4.70 1.58
N LEU A 61 13.70 -4.00 1.18
CA LEU A 61 13.79 -3.25 -0.05
C LEU A 61 15.14 -3.57 -0.70
N PHE A 62 15.09 -4.12 -1.90
CA PHE A 62 16.25 -4.22 -2.78
C PHE A 62 16.15 -3.16 -3.87
N THR A 63 17.24 -2.44 -4.13
CA THR A 63 17.31 -1.43 -5.19
C THR A 63 18.51 -1.69 -6.08
N VAL A 64 18.34 -1.41 -7.37
CA VAL A 64 19.44 -1.50 -8.35
C VAL A 64 19.39 -0.34 -9.34
N ARG A 65 20.54 0.30 -9.55
CA ARG A 65 20.79 1.21 -10.69
C ARG A 65 21.83 0.56 -11.58
N PRO A 66 21.49 0.23 -12.84
CA PRO A 66 22.46 -0.30 -13.79
C PRO A 66 23.63 0.66 -14.01
N ALA A 67 24.79 0.12 -14.36
CA ALA A 67 25.96 0.89 -14.78
C ALA A 67 25.60 1.82 -15.96
N GLY A 68 26.17 3.03 -16.00
CA GLY A 68 25.88 4.03 -17.04
C GLY A 68 24.52 4.70 -16.94
N SER A 69 23.74 4.43 -15.90
CA SER A 69 22.48 5.17 -15.66
C SER A 69 22.77 6.61 -15.26
N ALA A 70 21.96 7.55 -15.80
CA ALA A 70 22.04 8.96 -15.39
C ALA A 70 21.92 9.08 -13.85
N PRO A 71 22.63 10.00 -13.19
CA PRO A 71 22.56 10.19 -11.74
C PRO A 71 21.13 10.46 -11.22
N THR A 72 20.29 11.06 -12.07
CA THR A 72 18.88 11.37 -11.80
C THR A 72 17.91 10.24 -12.16
N ALA A 73 18.41 9.13 -12.75
CA ALA A 73 17.59 8.00 -13.11
C ALA A 73 17.08 7.29 -11.84
N ARG A 74 15.84 6.84 -11.88
CA ARG A 74 15.22 6.09 -10.79
C ARG A 74 15.84 4.71 -10.67
N PRO A 75 16.10 4.24 -9.45
CA PRO A 75 16.48 2.84 -9.26
C PRO A 75 15.28 1.93 -9.56
N SER A 76 15.54 0.78 -10.15
CA SER A 76 14.60 -0.33 -10.05
C SER A 76 14.61 -0.87 -8.63
N SER A 77 13.46 -1.34 -8.16
CA SER A 77 13.33 -1.82 -6.78
C SER A 77 12.48 -3.08 -6.69
N LEU A 78 12.70 -3.83 -5.62
CA LEU A 78 11.84 -4.90 -5.14
C LEU A 78 11.57 -4.65 -3.67
N SER A 79 10.35 -4.25 -3.34
CA SER A 79 9.86 -4.28 -1.96
C SER A 79 9.26 -5.66 -1.71
N PHE A 80 9.53 -6.23 -0.56
CA PHE A 80 8.99 -7.55 -0.19
C PHE A 80 8.74 -7.64 1.30
N TYR A 81 7.77 -8.45 1.67
CA TYR A 81 7.66 -8.98 3.02
C TYR A 81 7.09 -10.40 3.02
N ALA A 82 7.47 -11.16 4.07
CA ALA A 82 6.95 -12.48 4.33
C ALA A 82 6.73 -12.64 5.83
N ILE A 83 5.52 -13.04 6.21
CA ILE A 83 5.08 -13.18 7.60
C ILE A 83 4.50 -14.59 7.79
N TYR A 84 4.78 -15.18 8.94
CA TYR A 84 4.15 -16.41 9.40
C TYR A 84 3.71 -16.27 10.86
N THR A 85 2.55 -16.84 11.20
CA THR A 85 1.94 -16.67 12.51
C THR A 85 1.80 -18.00 13.25
N GLN A 86 1.70 -17.92 14.59
CA GLN A 86 1.47 -19.07 15.45
C GLN A 86 0.20 -19.85 15.09
N LEU A 87 -0.81 -19.18 14.52
CA LEU A 87 -2.06 -19.81 14.07
C LEU A 87 -1.99 -20.32 12.61
N LYS A 88 -0.78 -20.55 12.08
CA LYS A 88 -0.52 -21.08 10.72
C LYS A 88 -1.14 -20.20 9.62
N GLN A 89 -1.13 -18.91 9.82
CA GLN A 89 -1.45 -17.90 8.80
C GLN A 89 -0.14 -17.40 8.20
N PHE A 90 -0.19 -16.95 6.96
CA PHE A 90 0.98 -16.41 6.28
C PHE A 90 0.57 -15.33 5.28
N GLU A 91 1.49 -14.43 5.01
CA GLU A 91 1.38 -13.44 3.95
C GLU A 91 2.75 -13.24 3.31
N ILE A 92 2.79 -13.29 1.98
CA ILE A 92 3.95 -12.96 1.15
C ILE A 92 3.48 -11.92 0.16
N ASP A 93 4.18 -10.79 0.12
CA ASP A 93 3.93 -9.68 -0.78
C ASP A 93 5.24 -9.30 -1.48
N LEU A 94 5.22 -9.24 -2.82
CA LEU A 94 6.35 -8.86 -3.66
C LEU A 94 5.92 -7.75 -4.59
N LYS A 95 6.62 -6.60 -4.53
CA LYS A 95 6.35 -5.41 -5.35
C LYS A 95 7.59 -5.01 -6.16
N PRO A 96 7.86 -5.65 -7.29
CA PRO A 96 8.89 -5.18 -8.21
C PRO A 96 8.45 -3.93 -8.97
N GLU A 97 9.36 -2.95 -9.06
CA GLU A 97 9.29 -1.77 -9.91
C GLU A 97 10.56 -1.69 -10.75
N ILE A 98 10.44 -1.89 -12.06
CA ILE A 98 11.59 -2.07 -12.95
C ILE A 98 11.56 -0.98 -14.03
N TYR A 99 12.60 -0.14 -14.03
CA TYR A 99 12.85 0.85 -15.07
C TYR A 99 13.83 0.32 -16.09
N LEU A 100 13.43 0.28 -17.37
CA LEU A 100 14.22 -0.26 -18.47
C LEU A 100 14.56 0.84 -19.48
N ARG A 101 15.74 0.71 -20.14
CA ARG A 101 16.21 1.60 -21.20
C ARG A 101 16.14 3.08 -20.81
N ASN A 102 16.81 3.46 -19.71
CA ASN A 102 16.83 4.82 -19.17
C ASN A 102 15.42 5.36 -18.89
N GLU A 103 14.62 4.59 -18.16
CA GLU A 103 13.22 4.91 -17.82
C GLU A 103 12.26 5.00 -19.02
N ARG A 104 12.65 4.52 -20.22
CA ARG A 104 11.75 4.51 -21.38
C ARG A 104 10.55 3.58 -21.15
N TYR A 105 10.77 2.48 -20.44
CA TYR A 105 9.71 1.55 -20.03
C TYR A 105 9.71 1.38 -18.52
N PHE A 106 8.53 1.23 -17.98
CA PHE A 106 8.30 0.97 -16.57
C PHE A 106 7.40 -0.26 -16.43
N LEU A 107 7.89 -1.27 -15.73
CA LEU A 107 7.17 -2.47 -15.36
C LEU A 107 6.95 -2.44 -13.84
N SER A 108 5.72 -2.60 -13.38
CA SER A 108 5.42 -2.80 -11.97
C SER A 108 4.52 -4.00 -11.76
N ALA A 109 4.70 -4.68 -10.64
CA ALA A 109 3.77 -5.72 -10.21
C ALA A 109 3.49 -5.61 -8.71
N ASP A 110 2.35 -6.18 -8.28
CA ASP A 110 1.96 -6.41 -6.90
C ASP A 110 1.48 -7.86 -6.81
N LEU A 111 2.31 -8.72 -6.20
CA LEU A 111 2.12 -10.16 -6.15
C LEU A 111 1.88 -10.58 -4.72
N ILE A 112 0.69 -11.09 -4.42
CA ILE A 112 0.28 -11.43 -3.06
C ILE A 112 -0.14 -12.89 -2.99
N ILE A 113 0.42 -13.60 -2.01
CA ILE A 113 -0.06 -14.92 -1.59
C ILE A 113 -0.30 -14.85 -0.09
N ASN A 114 -1.53 -15.02 0.34
CA ASN A 114 -1.82 -15.01 1.76
C ASN A 114 -2.91 -16.01 2.17
N LYS A 115 -2.89 -16.31 3.46
CA LYS A 115 -3.97 -16.92 4.24
C LYS A 115 -4.03 -16.13 5.54
N PHE A 116 -4.87 -15.09 5.59
CA PHE A 116 -4.91 -14.17 6.73
C PHE A 116 -6.34 -13.83 7.12
N PRO A 117 -6.68 -13.76 8.42
CA PRO A 117 -8.02 -13.41 8.86
C PRO A 117 -8.33 -11.95 8.52
N ASN A 118 -9.55 -11.72 8.13
CA ASN A 118 -10.09 -10.40 7.84
C ASN A 118 -11.44 -10.21 8.52
N LYS A 119 -11.87 -8.96 8.60
CA LYS A 119 -13.17 -8.58 9.17
C LYS A 119 -14.09 -7.98 8.10
N TYR A 120 -15.37 -8.19 8.29
CA TYR A 120 -16.44 -7.67 7.42
C TYR A 120 -17.55 -7.09 8.28
N TRP A 121 -18.10 -5.95 7.91
CA TRP A 121 -19.19 -5.27 8.63
C TRP A 121 -20.40 -5.00 7.73
N GLY A 122 -20.41 -5.55 6.52
CA GLY A 122 -21.41 -5.19 5.51
C GLY A 122 -20.89 -4.19 4.48
N VAL A 123 -21.81 -3.70 3.66
CA VAL A 123 -21.57 -2.72 2.59
C VAL A 123 -22.25 -1.41 2.96
N GLY A 124 -21.54 -0.29 2.82
CA GLY A 124 -22.04 1.05 3.08
C GLY A 124 -21.13 1.89 3.98
N ASN A 125 -21.46 3.18 4.06
CA ASN A 125 -20.71 4.16 4.84
C ASN A 125 -21.15 4.25 6.31
N ASP A 126 -22.34 3.69 6.65
CA ASP A 126 -22.94 3.80 7.97
C ASP A 126 -23.37 2.44 8.51
N VAL A 127 -22.40 1.51 8.55
CA VAL A 127 -22.60 0.15 9.06
C VAL A 127 -22.25 0.06 10.54
N PRO A 128 -23.09 -0.51 11.41
CA PRO A 128 -22.84 -0.66 12.83
C PRO A 128 -21.56 -1.47 13.12
N GLU A 129 -20.88 -1.14 14.22
CA GLU A 129 -19.72 -1.93 14.67
C GLU A 129 -20.13 -3.34 15.09
N SER A 130 -21.35 -3.51 15.61
CA SER A 130 -21.91 -4.80 16.02
C SER A 130 -22.12 -5.79 14.89
N TRP A 131 -22.02 -5.37 13.62
CA TRP A 131 -22.09 -6.26 12.46
C TRP A 131 -20.72 -6.87 12.09
N GLU A 132 -19.74 -6.79 12.98
CA GLU A 132 -18.43 -7.40 12.75
C GLU A 132 -18.53 -8.91 12.59
N GLU A 133 -18.08 -9.41 11.45
CA GLU A 133 -17.92 -10.82 11.13
C GLU A 133 -16.46 -11.11 10.80
N ASN A 134 -15.98 -12.29 11.17
CA ASN A 134 -14.64 -12.75 10.80
C ASN A 134 -14.69 -13.72 9.62
N TYR A 135 -13.76 -13.56 8.71
CA TYR A 135 -13.57 -14.52 7.62
C TYR A 135 -12.08 -14.71 7.34
N THR A 136 -11.71 -15.89 6.86
CA THR A 136 -10.33 -16.20 6.50
C THR A 136 -10.28 -16.70 5.06
N PRO A 137 -9.85 -15.85 4.12
CA PRO A 137 -9.60 -16.26 2.75
C PRO A 137 -8.19 -16.84 2.61
N ARG A 138 -7.99 -17.63 1.56
CA ARG A 138 -6.69 -17.81 0.91
C ARG A 138 -6.73 -17.00 -0.38
N THR A 139 -5.76 -16.11 -0.55
CA THR A 139 -5.67 -15.22 -1.71
C THR A 139 -4.40 -15.53 -2.50
N LEU A 140 -4.55 -15.58 -3.81
CA LEU A 140 -3.46 -15.48 -4.78
C LEU A 140 -3.80 -14.32 -5.71
N SER A 141 -2.96 -13.30 -5.77
CA SER A 141 -3.21 -12.09 -6.55
C SER A 141 -1.97 -11.66 -7.30
N ALA A 142 -2.17 -11.20 -8.53
CA ALA A 142 -1.16 -10.54 -9.35
C ALA A 142 -1.79 -9.34 -10.06
N ASP A 143 -1.24 -8.15 -9.83
CA ASP A 143 -1.55 -6.91 -10.53
C ASP A 143 -0.26 -6.49 -11.26
N VAL A 144 -0.27 -6.46 -12.59
CA VAL A 144 0.93 -6.20 -13.39
C VAL A 144 0.66 -5.06 -14.36
N SER A 145 1.55 -4.08 -14.44
CA SER A 145 1.47 -3.02 -15.43
C SER A 145 2.74 -2.92 -16.26
N PHE A 146 2.60 -2.66 -17.54
CA PHE A 146 3.68 -2.32 -18.45
C PHE A 146 3.39 -0.98 -19.11
N GLN A 147 4.30 -0.02 -18.92
CA GLN A 147 4.11 1.36 -19.30
C GLN A 147 5.29 1.87 -20.15
N ARG A 148 5.00 2.74 -21.12
CA ARG A 148 5.98 3.44 -21.94
C ARG A 148 5.95 4.93 -21.64
N LYS A 149 7.13 5.54 -21.48
CA LYS A 149 7.29 6.99 -21.34
C LYS A 149 6.97 7.65 -22.67
N VAL A 150 5.95 8.50 -22.71
CA VAL A 150 5.51 9.23 -23.91
C VAL A 150 5.96 10.68 -23.93
N PHE A 151 6.06 11.34 -22.76
CA PHE A 151 6.63 12.67 -22.61
C PHE A 151 7.78 12.64 -21.60
N PRO A 152 9.05 12.63 -22.11
CA PRO A 152 10.22 12.49 -21.22
C PRO A 152 10.36 13.59 -20.18
N ALA A 153 10.11 14.86 -20.56
CA ALA A 153 10.29 16.00 -19.66
C ALA A 153 9.37 15.95 -18.43
N GLN A 154 8.13 15.49 -18.60
CA GLN A 154 7.13 15.38 -17.53
C GLN A 154 7.10 14.00 -16.87
N ARG A 155 7.89 13.02 -17.38
CA ARG A 155 7.81 11.60 -16.96
C ARG A 155 6.37 11.07 -17.01
N LEU A 156 5.68 11.34 -18.11
CA LEU A 156 4.36 10.80 -18.39
C LEU A 156 4.49 9.42 -19.04
N TYR A 157 3.86 8.44 -18.43
CA TYR A 157 3.80 7.05 -18.89
C TYR A 157 2.36 6.68 -19.26
N VAL A 158 2.22 5.88 -20.30
CA VAL A 158 0.95 5.26 -20.73
C VAL A 158 1.19 3.79 -20.93
N GLY A 159 0.26 2.95 -20.52
CA GLY A 159 0.46 1.52 -20.60
C GLY A 159 -0.78 0.70 -20.39
N LEU A 160 -0.54 -0.61 -20.29
CA LEU A 160 -1.53 -1.63 -20.02
C LEU A 160 -1.40 -2.14 -18.60
N VAL A 161 -2.50 -2.56 -18.02
CA VAL A 161 -2.57 -3.24 -16.73
C VAL A 161 -3.36 -4.53 -16.87
N GLY A 162 -2.85 -5.58 -16.26
CA GLY A 162 -3.55 -6.86 -16.09
C GLY A 162 -3.67 -7.19 -14.61
N ARG A 163 -4.78 -7.76 -14.22
CA ARG A 163 -5.03 -8.20 -12.85
C ARG A 163 -5.69 -9.56 -12.84
N ILE A 164 -5.19 -10.42 -11.98
CA ILE A 164 -5.84 -11.68 -11.64
C ILE A 164 -5.79 -11.86 -10.13
N GLU A 165 -6.91 -12.29 -9.56
CA GLU A 165 -6.98 -12.65 -8.14
C GLU A 165 -7.90 -13.87 -7.99
N HIS A 166 -7.40 -14.87 -7.29
CA HIS A 166 -8.17 -16.04 -6.89
C HIS A 166 -8.32 -16.06 -5.39
N ILE A 167 -9.57 -16.09 -4.91
CA ILE A 167 -9.89 -16.17 -3.48
C ILE A 167 -10.65 -17.46 -3.21
N LYS A 168 -10.12 -18.27 -2.29
CA LYS A 168 -10.82 -19.40 -1.70
C LYS A 168 -11.21 -19.03 -0.28
N MET A 169 -12.51 -19.01 0.02
CA MET A 169 -13.01 -18.76 1.37
C MET A 169 -12.81 -20.02 2.22
N LEU A 170 -12.01 -19.92 3.29
CA LEU A 170 -11.65 -21.04 4.16
C LEU A 170 -12.51 -21.11 5.42
N LYS A 171 -12.80 -19.94 6.03
CA LYS A 171 -13.61 -19.82 7.26
C LYS A 171 -14.47 -18.57 7.17
N ARG A 172 -15.63 -18.63 7.82
CA ARG A 172 -16.59 -17.53 8.04
C ARG A 172 -17.27 -17.74 9.35
N ASP A 173 -17.73 -16.69 10.01
CA ASP A 173 -18.62 -16.80 11.17
C ASP A 173 -19.95 -17.41 10.72
N GLU A 174 -20.45 -18.44 11.43
CA GLU A 174 -21.60 -19.27 11.00
C GLU A 174 -22.91 -18.49 10.95
N ASP A 175 -23.11 -17.56 11.88
CA ASP A 175 -24.29 -16.71 11.98
C ASP A 175 -24.17 -15.38 11.22
N GLY A 176 -23.11 -15.23 10.41
CA GLY A 176 -22.81 -13.99 9.70
C GLY A 176 -23.52 -13.87 8.35
N THR A 177 -23.59 -12.64 7.84
CA THR A 177 -24.17 -12.31 6.52
C THR A 177 -23.42 -13.03 5.39
N LEU A 178 -22.10 -13.22 5.54
CA LEU A 178 -21.31 -13.98 4.58
C LEU A 178 -21.66 -15.47 4.58
N ALA A 179 -22.02 -16.04 5.70
CA ALA A 179 -22.45 -17.44 5.78
C ALA A 179 -23.86 -17.65 5.22
N ALA A 180 -24.76 -16.69 5.45
CA ALA A 180 -26.12 -16.70 4.90
C ALA A 180 -26.15 -16.64 3.35
N GLY A 181 -25.05 -16.17 2.71
CA GLY A 181 -25.00 -16.00 1.25
C GLY A 181 -25.67 -14.71 0.78
N GLY A 182 -25.81 -14.56 -0.55
CA GLY A 182 -26.43 -13.38 -1.13
C GLY A 182 -25.49 -12.19 -1.35
N VAL A 183 -24.33 -12.14 -0.68
CA VAL A 183 -23.30 -11.13 -0.94
C VAL A 183 -22.40 -11.61 -2.07
N PRO A 184 -22.25 -10.88 -3.19
CA PRO A 184 -21.37 -11.29 -4.28
C PRO A 184 -19.96 -11.59 -3.78
N GLY A 185 -19.44 -12.78 -4.07
CA GLY A 185 -18.10 -13.21 -3.60
C GLY A 185 -18.06 -13.93 -2.26
N TRP A 186 -19.19 -14.22 -1.62
CA TRP A 186 -19.20 -14.89 -0.31
C TRP A 186 -18.52 -16.27 -0.30
N GLN A 187 -18.47 -16.97 -1.43
CA GLN A 187 -17.74 -18.24 -1.59
C GLN A 187 -16.28 -18.06 -2.02
N GLY A 188 -15.90 -16.84 -2.37
CA GLY A 188 -14.65 -16.53 -3.07
C GLY A 188 -14.88 -16.47 -4.58
N GLY A 189 -13.90 -16.89 -5.37
CA GLY A 189 -13.94 -16.90 -6.83
C GLY A 189 -12.71 -16.27 -7.44
N THR A 190 -12.67 -16.24 -8.75
CA THR A 190 -11.62 -15.62 -9.55
C THR A 190 -12.09 -14.29 -10.11
N THR A 191 -11.28 -13.26 -10.00
CA THR A 191 -11.45 -12.00 -10.73
C THR A 191 -10.27 -11.81 -11.67
N ALA A 192 -10.52 -11.67 -12.95
CA ALA A 192 -9.49 -11.43 -13.96
C ALA A 192 -9.92 -10.25 -14.83
N GLY A 193 -9.00 -9.33 -15.09
CA GLY A 193 -9.27 -8.12 -15.84
C GLY A 193 -8.05 -7.55 -16.51
N ALA A 194 -8.28 -6.74 -17.53
CA ALA A 194 -7.26 -5.99 -18.23
C ALA A 194 -7.73 -4.55 -18.48
N GLY A 195 -6.78 -3.64 -18.67
CA GLY A 195 -7.13 -2.24 -18.84
C GLY A 195 -5.95 -1.36 -19.16
N PHE A 196 -6.13 -0.08 -18.88
CA PHE A 196 -5.19 0.98 -19.22
C PHE A 196 -4.73 1.73 -17.97
N ILE A 197 -3.49 2.24 -18.04
CA ILE A 197 -2.90 3.06 -17.00
C ILE A 197 -2.22 4.27 -17.62
N VAL A 198 -2.45 5.43 -17.01
CA VAL A 198 -1.73 6.68 -17.30
C VAL A 198 -1.11 7.13 -16.00
N ASN A 199 0.19 7.41 -16.00
CA ASN A 199 0.93 7.77 -14.81
C ASN A 199 1.89 8.92 -15.11
N LEU A 200 1.70 10.06 -14.45
CA LEU A 200 2.63 11.18 -14.44
C LEU A 200 3.34 11.20 -13.08
N ASP A 201 4.65 11.03 -13.09
CA ASP A 201 5.44 10.98 -11.87
C ASP A 201 6.67 11.88 -11.95
N SER A 202 6.51 13.12 -11.49
CA SER A 202 7.57 14.13 -11.42
C SER A 202 8.22 14.26 -10.03
N ARG A 203 8.00 13.29 -9.14
CA ARG A 203 8.63 13.29 -7.81
C ARG A 203 10.15 13.30 -7.92
N ASP A 204 10.79 14.06 -7.04
CA ASP A 204 12.25 14.11 -6.90
C ASP A 204 12.84 12.78 -6.38
N ASN A 205 12.11 12.11 -5.49
CA ASN A 205 12.44 10.79 -4.96
C ASN A 205 11.16 9.94 -4.84
N VAL A 206 11.22 8.66 -5.18
CA VAL A 206 10.05 7.75 -5.13
C VAL A 206 9.79 7.22 -3.72
N PHE A 207 10.83 7.13 -2.86
CA PHE A 207 10.73 6.59 -1.50
C PHE A 207 10.45 7.65 -0.43
N TYR A 208 10.98 8.87 -0.63
CA TYR A 208 10.77 10.03 0.25
C TYR A 208 10.64 11.30 -0.58
N PRO A 209 9.50 11.49 -1.23
CA PRO A 209 9.29 12.67 -2.07
C PRO A 209 9.19 13.94 -1.23
N ARG A 210 9.93 14.96 -1.67
CA ARG A 210 9.95 16.30 -1.07
C ARG A 210 9.28 17.32 -1.99
N SER A 211 9.31 17.07 -3.29
CA SER A 211 8.74 17.93 -4.31
C SER A 211 8.21 17.13 -5.49
N GLY A 212 7.33 17.76 -6.28
CA GLY A 212 6.78 17.17 -7.49
C GLY A 212 5.36 16.62 -7.33
N ASN A 213 4.94 15.85 -8.30
CA ASN A 213 3.59 15.32 -8.41
C ASN A 213 3.64 13.83 -8.76
N TYR A 214 2.61 13.12 -8.34
CA TYR A 214 2.28 11.78 -8.81
C TYR A 214 0.79 11.76 -9.14
N PHE A 215 0.45 11.54 -10.42
CA PHE A 215 -0.94 11.45 -10.87
C PHE A 215 -1.09 10.15 -11.63
N GLN A 216 -1.89 9.24 -11.10
CA GLN A 216 -2.19 7.97 -11.74
C GLN A 216 -3.68 7.83 -11.96
N VAL A 217 -4.05 7.40 -13.16
CA VAL A 217 -5.40 6.98 -13.50
C VAL A 217 -5.30 5.57 -14.08
N LYS A 218 -6.05 4.65 -13.52
CA LYS A 218 -6.10 3.26 -13.93
C LYS A 218 -7.55 2.83 -14.12
N THR A 219 -7.83 2.18 -15.24
CA THR A 219 -9.13 1.55 -15.48
C THR A 219 -8.92 0.09 -15.86
N ILE A 220 -9.73 -0.81 -15.25
CA ILE A 220 -9.63 -2.26 -15.49
C ILE A 220 -11.04 -2.81 -15.71
N PHE A 221 -11.19 -3.59 -16.75
CA PHE A 221 -12.43 -4.28 -17.12
C PHE A 221 -12.30 -5.77 -16.80
N HIS A 222 -13.14 -6.25 -15.91
CA HIS A 222 -13.19 -7.65 -15.49
C HIS A 222 -14.39 -8.34 -16.14
N GLY A 223 -14.21 -9.57 -16.60
CA GLY A 223 -15.29 -10.32 -17.23
C GLY A 223 -14.92 -11.75 -17.62
N GLY A 224 -15.92 -12.54 -17.94
CA GLY A 224 -15.77 -13.96 -18.29
C GLY A 224 -14.79 -14.22 -19.43
N PHE A 225 -14.60 -13.26 -20.35
CA PHE A 225 -13.65 -13.36 -21.45
C PHE A 225 -12.17 -13.49 -21.00
N LEU A 226 -11.87 -13.13 -19.73
CA LEU A 226 -10.56 -13.33 -19.09
C LEU A 226 -10.61 -14.39 -17.98
N GLY A 227 -11.70 -15.15 -17.86
CA GLY A 227 -11.87 -16.15 -16.80
C GLY A 227 -12.30 -15.56 -15.44
N SER A 228 -12.90 -14.36 -15.43
CA SER A 228 -13.46 -13.77 -14.22
C SER A 228 -14.86 -14.31 -13.94
N ASP A 229 -15.13 -14.71 -12.68
CA ASP A 229 -16.45 -15.11 -12.20
C ASP A 229 -17.40 -13.90 -12.04
N TYR A 230 -16.84 -12.69 -12.04
CA TYR A 230 -17.56 -11.44 -11.80
C TYR A 230 -17.32 -10.45 -12.94
N ALA A 231 -18.38 -9.78 -13.39
CA ALA A 231 -18.30 -8.76 -14.43
C ALA A 231 -18.43 -7.35 -13.83
N PHE A 232 -17.33 -6.61 -13.83
CA PHE A 232 -17.27 -5.25 -13.30
C PHE A 232 -16.13 -4.44 -13.93
N ARG A 233 -16.21 -3.13 -13.80
CA ARG A 233 -15.13 -2.20 -14.17
C ARG A 233 -14.64 -1.45 -12.94
N LEU A 234 -13.35 -1.17 -12.89
CA LEU A 234 -12.69 -0.33 -11.89
C LEU A 234 -12.19 0.95 -12.56
N LEU A 235 -12.46 2.09 -11.95
CA LEU A 235 -11.70 3.33 -12.13
C LEU A 235 -10.99 3.62 -10.82
N ASP A 236 -9.66 3.82 -10.87
CA ASP A 236 -8.79 4.09 -9.74
C ASP A 236 -7.93 5.32 -10.06
N VAL A 237 -8.03 6.36 -9.24
CA VAL A 237 -7.33 7.64 -9.40
C VAL A 237 -6.56 7.92 -8.12
N ASP A 238 -5.26 8.16 -8.24
CA ASP A 238 -4.37 8.55 -7.15
C ASP A 238 -3.62 9.83 -7.55
N LEU A 239 -3.91 10.92 -6.86
CA LEU A 239 -3.32 12.23 -7.10
C LEU A 239 -2.52 12.63 -5.88
N ARG A 240 -1.22 12.91 -6.06
CA ARG A 240 -0.34 13.33 -4.97
C ARG A 240 0.43 14.58 -5.37
N LYS A 241 0.59 15.48 -4.40
CA LYS A 241 1.39 16.70 -4.53
C LYS A 241 2.33 16.81 -3.35
N TYR A 242 3.58 17.12 -3.63
CA TYR A 242 4.61 17.35 -2.61
C TYR A 242 5.17 18.76 -2.75
N LEU A 243 5.21 19.47 -1.64
CA LEU A 243 5.67 20.85 -1.56
C LEU A 243 6.75 20.94 -0.48
N THR A 244 7.94 21.39 -0.88
CA THR A 244 8.99 21.72 0.07
C THR A 244 8.61 22.98 0.83
N LEU A 245 8.60 22.92 2.14
CA LEU A 245 8.34 24.02 3.05
C LEU A 245 9.67 24.51 3.68
N PRO A 246 9.67 25.69 4.34
CA PRO A 246 10.81 26.14 5.15
C PRO A 246 11.29 25.07 6.14
N TYR A 247 12.52 25.25 6.63
CA TYR A 247 13.17 24.33 7.60
C TYR A 247 13.25 22.87 7.12
N ARG A 248 13.37 22.65 5.80
CA ARG A 248 13.45 21.33 5.15
C ARG A 248 12.21 20.45 5.38
N SER A 249 11.09 21.05 5.78
CA SER A 249 9.82 20.37 5.95
C SER A 249 9.15 20.09 4.60
N VAL A 250 8.17 19.18 4.58
CA VAL A 250 7.43 18.79 3.38
C VAL A 250 5.95 18.78 3.70
N LEU A 251 5.13 19.41 2.87
CA LEU A 251 3.69 19.20 2.83
C LEU A 251 3.39 18.20 1.71
N ALA A 252 2.87 17.04 2.09
CA ALA A 252 2.40 16.01 1.18
C ALA A 252 0.86 15.98 1.18
N LEU A 253 0.26 16.03 0.00
CA LEU A 253 -1.18 16.00 -0.22
C LEU A 253 -1.53 14.79 -1.09
N GLN A 254 -2.63 14.12 -0.77
CA GLN A 254 -3.15 13.03 -1.59
C GLN A 254 -4.68 13.08 -1.70
N ALA A 255 -5.18 12.77 -2.90
CA ALA A 255 -6.57 12.47 -3.17
C ALA A 255 -6.67 11.11 -3.86
N VAL A 256 -7.47 10.21 -3.31
CA VAL A 256 -7.72 8.87 -3.87
C VAL A 256 -9.19 8.74 -4.18
N LEU A 257 -9.49 8.34 -5.42
CA LEU A 257 -10.83 8.00 -5.86
C LEU A 257 -10.83 6.60 -6.45
N GLN A 258 -11.68 5.72 -5.94
CA GLN A 258 -11.95 4.43 -6.55
C GLN A 258 -13.45 4.27 -6.79
N THR A 259 -13.83 3.71 -7.93
CA THR A 259 -15.21 3.37 -8.19
C THR A 259 -15.35 2.11 -9.03
N TYR A 260 -16.32 1.29 -8.66
CA TYR A 260 -16.66 0.04 -9.30
C TYR A 260 -18.04 0.15 -9.95
N GLY A 261 -18.14 -0.22 -11.23
CA GLY A 261 -19.42 -0.36 -11.94
C GLY A 261 -19.65 -1.82 -12.30
N GLY A 262 -20.87 -2.32 -12.15
CA GLY A 262 -21.23 -3.72 -12.35
C GLY A 262 -21.22 -4.52 -11.04
N THR A 263 -21.15 -5.85 -11.13
CA THR A 263 -21.23 -6.75 -9.96
C THR A 263 -19.82 -7.13 -9.50
N ALA A 264 -19.27 -6.38 -8.56
CA ALA A 264 -18.00 -6.69 -7.94
C ALA A 264 -18.20 -7.59 -6.71
N ALA A 265 -17.30 -8.56 -6.53
CA ALA A 265 -17.26 -9.32 -5.28
C ALA A 265 -16.95 -8.40 -4.09
N PHE A 266 -17.50 -8.69 -2.89
CA PHE A 266 -17.39 -7.83 -1.71
C PHE A 266 -15.93 -7.52 -1.33
N TYR A 267 -15.04 -8.48 -1.51
CA TYR A 267 -13.61 -8.32 -1.24
C TYR A 267 -12.88 -7.42 -2.26
N ARG A 268 -13.52 -7.15 -3.41
CA ARG A 268 -13.01 -6.23 -4.45
C ARG A 268 -13.54 -4.81 -4.31
N MET A 269 -14.64 -4.60 -3.58
CA MET A 269 -15.19 -3.27 -3.36
C MET A 269 -14.16 -2.33 -2.74
N SER A 270 -14.32 -1.05 -2.96
CA SER A 270 -13.48 -0.01 -2.35
C SER A 270 -13.55 -0.08 -0.82
N ARG A 271 -12.41 0.05 -0.16
CA ARG A 271 -12.26 -0.13 1.29
C ARG A 271 -11.65 1.12 1.92
N LEU A 272 -12.35 1.71 2.87
CA LEU A 272 -11.83 2.78 3.70
C LEU A 272 -10.99 2.19 4.84
N GLY A 273 -9.87 2.86 5.15
CA GLY A 273 -8.95 2.47 6.21
C GLY A 273 -7.69 1.75 5.72
N GLY A 274 -6.77 1.56 6.63
CA GLY A 274 -5.49 0.91 6.38
C GLY A 274 -4.31 1.74 6.85
N ASP A 275 -3.12 1.38 6.40
CA ASP A 275 -1.86 2.00 6.82
C ASP A 275 -1.37 3.12 5.89
N ALA A 276 -1.96 3.23 4.69
CA ALA A 276 -1.60 4.24 3.69
C ALA A 276 -2.63 5.37 3.60
N THR A 277 -3.92 5.03 3.57
CA THR A 277 -5.01 6.01 3.48
C THR A 277 -5.98 5.83 4.64
N MET A 278 -6.50 6.94 5.18
CA MET A 278 -7.46 6.94 6.29
C MET A 278 -6.99 6.08 7.48
N ARG A 279 -5.72 6.28 7.87
CA ARG A 279 -5.13 5.64 9.05
C ARG A 279 -5.98 5.91 10.29
N GLY A 280 -6.08 4.94 11.20
CA GLY A 280 -6.97 4.98 12.36
C GLY A 280 -8.22 4.12 12.19
N TYR A 281 -8.57 3.74 10.96
CA TYR A 281 -9.62 2.77 10.66
C TYR A 281 -9.02 1.44 10.22
N TYR A 282 -9.66 0.35 10.62
CA TYR A 282 -9.34 -0.97 10.06
C TYR A 282 -9.59 -0.98 8.54
N LYS A 283 -8.71 -1.58 7.74
CA LYS A 283 -8.85 -1.63 6.28
C LYS A 283 -10.11 -2.40 5.88
N GLY A 284 -11.11 -1.66 5.36
CA GLY A 284 -12.42 -2.22 5.01
C GLY A 284 -13.43 -2.18 6.15
N ARG A 285 -13.21 -1.38 7.22
CA ARG A 285 -14.26 -1.06 8.21
C ARG A 285 -15.50 -0.51 7.53
N TYR A 286 -15.31 0.28 6.50
CA TYR A 286 -16.35 0.71 5.57
C TYR A 286 -15.94 0.30 4.16
N ARG A 287 -16.87 -0.25 3.42
CA ARG A 287 -16.67 -0.64 2.03
C ARG A 287 -17.91 -0.40 1.20
N ASP A 288 -17.71 0.00 -0.06
CA ASP A 288 -18.78 0.18 -1.00
C ASP A 288 -18.21 0.23 -2.43
N ARG A 289 -19.07 0.49 -3.43
CA ARG A 289 -18.67 0.61 -4.84
C ARG A 289 -17.75 1.78 -5.12
N SER A 290 -17.89 2.89 -4.40
CA SER A 290 -17.06 4.09 -4.56
C SER A 290 -16.40 4.47 -3.23
N TYR A 291 -15.19 4.99 -3.33
CA TYR A 291 -14.38 5.50 -2.22
C TYR A 291 -13.71 6.79 -2.62
N LEU A 292 -13.81 7.80 -1.79
CA LEU A 292 -13.07 9.06 -1.90
C LEU A 292 -12.34 9.34 -0.59
N ALA A 293 -11.04 9.60 -0.67
CA ALA A 293 -10.24 10.05 0.45
C ALA A 293 -9.38 11.24 0.06
N LEU A 294 -9.30 12.20 0.96
CA LEU A 294 -8.40 13.36 0.89
C LEU A 294 -7.56 13.37 2.15
N GLN A 295 -6.24 13.45 2.01
CA GLN A 295 -5.35 13.50 3.17
C GLN A 295 -4.14 14.41 2.94
N ALA A 296 -3.61 14.89 4.06
CA ALA A 296 -2.42 15.73 4.09
C ALA A 296 -1.47 15.25 5.19
N GLU A 297 -0.16 15.39 4.95
CA GLU A 297 0.90 15.19 5.93
C GLU A 297 1.87 16.36 5.92
N VAL A 298 2.24 16.82 7.11
CA VAL A 298 3.40 17.69 7.30
C VAL A 298 4.52 16.86 7.90
N ARG A 299 5.61 16.73 7.16
CA ARG A 299 6.82 16.00 7.54
C ARG A 299 7.90 16.99 7.87
N PHE A 300 8.53 16.89 9.03
CA PHE A 300 9.57 17.83 9.44
C PHE A 300 10.73 17.12 10.16
N PRO A 301 11.99 17.53 9.89
CA PRO A 301 13.15 16.96 10.56
C PRO A 301 13.14 17.37 12.03
N VAL A 302 13.51 16.43 12.92
CA VAL A 302 13.60 16.68 14.37
C VAL A 302 15.08 16.73 14.79
N TRP A 303 15.78 15.63 14.57
CA TRP A 303 17.17 15.51 14.98
C TRP A 303 17.85 14.37 14.21
N TRP A 304 19.09 14.60 13.73
CA TRP A 304 19.94 13.63 13.02
C TRP A 304 19.16 12.91 11.89
N ARG A 305 18.78 11.64 12.08
CA ARG A 305 18.00 10.82 11.14
C ARG A 305 16.51 10.71 11.50
N PHE A 306 16.10 11.39 12.57
CA PHE A 306 14.71 11.39 13.01
C PHE A 306 13.93 12.54 12.40
N SER A 307 12.73 12.23 11.92
CA SER A 307 11.72 13.19 11.49
C SER A 307 10.40 12.86 12.16
N ALA A 308 9.56 13.86 12.34
CA ALA A 308 8.19 13.68 12.82
C ALA A 308 7.19 14.04 11.72
N VAL A 309 5.99 13.50 11.84
CA VAL A 309 4.89 13.70 10.91
C VAL A 309 3.62 13.97 11.69
N VAL A 310 2.86 14.97 11.26
CA VAL A 310 1.47 15.17 11.66
C VAL A 310 0.62 15.01 10.40
N PHE A 311 -0.47 14.28 10.51
CA PHE A 311 -1.32 14.02 9.35
C PHE A 311 -2.80 14.03 9.71
N GLY A 312 -3.61 14.31 8.70
CA GLY A 312 -5.06 14.21 8.80
C GLY A 312 -5.70 13.99 7.44
N GLY A 313 -6.94 13.57 7.46
CA GLY A 313 -7.69 13.31 6.23
C GLY A 313 -9.16 13.08 6.49
N PHE A 314 -9.89 13.00 5.38
CA PHE A 314 -11.31 12.72 5.34
C PHE A 314 -11.59 11.68 4.25
N GLY A 315 -12.42 10.70 4.54
CA GLY A 315 -12.78 9.67 3.57
C GLY A 315 -14.21 9.18 3.76
N GLN A 316 -14.80 8.72 2.68
CA GLN A 316 -16.11 8.07 2.68
C GLN A 316 -16.18 6.98 1.63
N VAL A 317 -17.12 6.07 1.80
CA VAL A 317 -17.56 5.15 0.76
C VAL A 317 -19.02 5.42 0.40
N ALA A 318 -19.43 5.02 -0.80
CA ALA A 318 -20.80 5.19 -1.26
C ALA A 318 -21.14 4.20 -2.40
N ASP A 319 -22.42 3.93 -2.62
CA ASP A 319 -22.90 3.07 -3.72
C ASP A 319 -22.78 3.70 -5.11
N GLY A 320 -21.96 4.71 -5.28
CA GLY A 320 -21.68 5.38 -6.55
C GLY A 320 -21.17 6.80 -6.36
N LEU A 321 -20.50 7.34 -7.38
CA LEU A 321 -19.93 8.69 -7.30
C LEU A 321 -20.97 9.77 -7.01
N GLY A 322 -22.18 9.66 -7.59
CA GLY A 322 -23.28 10.61 -7.35
C GLY A 322 -23.92 10.51 -5.96
N ARG A 323 -23.50 9.56 -5.15
CA ARG A 323 -23.97 9.37 -3.76
C ARG A 323 -22.99 9.90 -2.71
N LEU A 324 -21.83 10.40 -3.12
CA LEU A 324 -20.88 11.05 -2.22
C LEU A 324 -21.48 12.36 -1.68
N ARG A 325 -21.43 12.56 -0.34
CA ARG A 325 -22.01 13.71 0.34
C ARG A 325 -20.99 14.31 1.32
N LEU A 326 -20.93 15.64 1.43
CA LEU A 326 -19.99 16.31 2.32
C LEU A 326 -20.19 15.95 3.80
N GLY A 327 -21.42 15.70 4.23
CA GLY A 327 -21.73 15.32 5.62
C GLY A 327 -21.30 13.89 6.02
N ASP A 328 -21.00 13.03 5.05
CA ASP A 328 -20.74 11.60 5.28
C ASP A 328 -19.25 11.27 5.43
N PHE A 329 -18.37 12.28 5.30
CA PHE A 329 -16.93 12.09 5.46
C PHE A 329 -16.55 11.72 6.89
N LYS A 330 -15.71 10.73 7.02
CA LYS A 330 -15.14 10.26 8.27
C LYS A 330 -13.76 10.89 8.46
N PRO A 331 -13.47 11.54 9.59
CA PRO A 331 -12.17 12.13 9.85
C PRO A 331 -11.13 11.10 10.26
N SER A 332 -9.87 11.37 9.95
CA SER A 332 -8.70 10.66 10.44
C SER A 332 -7.65 11.68 10.81
N VAL A 333 -6.98 11.49 11.95
CA VAL A 333 -5.87 12.34 12.39
C VAL A 333 -4.82 11.49 13.10
N GLY A 334 -3.57 11.90 13.04
CA GLY A 334 -2.52 11.17 13.71
C GLY A 334 -1.18 11.88 13.67
N LEU A 335 -0.23 11.24 14.32
CA LEU A 335 1.16 11.66 14.37
C LEU A 335 2.07 10.45 14.19
N GLY A 336 3.29 10.70 13.75
CA GLY A 336 4.24 9.62 13.50
C GLY A 336 5.68 10.07 13.63
N LEU A 337 6.53 9.06 13.77
CA LEU A 337 7.98 9.20 13.75
C LEU A 337 8.56 8.49 12.54
N ARG A 338 9.66 9.02 12.05
CA ARG A 338 10.42 8.47 10.94
C ARG A 338 11.87 8.31 11.37
N PHE A 339 12.49 7.20 11.00
CA PHE A 339 13.91 6.98 11.16
C PHE A 339 14.53 6.60 9.81
N LEU A 340 15.44 7.42 9.30
CA LEU A 340 16.06 7.23 7.99
C LEU A 340 17.06 6.06 8.03
N ILE A 341 16.63 4.89 7.54
CA ILE A 341 17.41 3.65 7.54
C ILE A 341 18.32 3.51 6.33
N ALA A 342 17.86 3.98 5.16
CA ALA A 342 18.61 3.95 3.91
C ALA A 342 18.81 5.37 3.38
N PRO A 343 19.84 6.11 3.82
CA PRO A 343 20.04 7.51 3.43
C PRO A 343 20.25 7.74 1.94
N LYS A 344 20.83 6.76 1.22
CA LYS A 344 21.08 6.86 -0.22
C LYS A 344 19.80 6.80 -1.03
N GLU A 345 18.86 5.99 -0.62
CA GLU A 345 17.55 5.79 -1.25
C GLU A 345 16.49 6.77 -0.69
N GLY A 346 16.67 7.24 0.53
CA GLY A 346 15.71 8.06 1.25
C GLY A 346 14.63 7.24 1.97
N THR A 347 14.89 5.95 2.25
CA THR A 347 13.88 5.08 2.87
C THR A 347 13.87 5.23 4.39
N ASN A 348 12.68 5.46 4.95
CA ASN A 348 12.43 5.58 6.38
C ASN A 348 11.80 4.32 6.96
N LEU A 349 12.08 4.04 8.23
CA LEU A 349 11.15 3.32 9.10
C LEU A 349 10.09 4.30 9.59
N ARG A 350 8.86 3.88 9.57
CA ARG A 350 7.69 4.66 9.95
C ARG A 350 6.96 4.03 11.12
N VAL A 351 6.67 4.84 12.13
CA VAL A 351 5.79 4.50 13.24
C VAL A 351 4.70 5.56 13.28
N ASP A 352 3.44 5.17 13.14
CA ASP A 352 2.30 6.07 13.17
C ASP A 352 1.29 5.62 14.23
N GLN A 353 0.77 6.59 15.01
CA GLN A 353 -0.43 6.45 15.80
C GLN A 353 -1.52 7.31 15.17
N ALA A 354 -2.66 6.71 14.87
CA ALA A 354 -3.77 7.38 14.19
C ALA A 354 -5.10 7.11 14.88
N PHE A 355 -6.01 8.07 14.75
CA PHE A 355 -7.34 8.04 15.33
C PHE A 355 -8.38 8.33 14.25
N GLY A 356 -9.39 7.51 14.19
CA GLY A 356 -10.62 7.71 13.44
C GLY A 356 -11.79 7.96 14.39
N ARG A 357 -13.02 8.00 13.85
CA ARG A 357 -14.23 8.01 14.67
C ARG A 357 -14.36 6.65 15.36
N ASP A 358 -14.35 6.63 16.69
CA ASP A 358 -14.50 5.44 17.54
C ASP A 358 -13.47 4.32 17.27
N SER A 359 -12.33 4.67 16.65
CA SER A 359 -11.29 3.72 16.30
C SER A 359 -9.89 4.33 16.38
N SER A 360 -8.88 3.49 16.53
CA SER A 360 -7.48 3.90 16.48
C SER A 360 -6.63 2.81 15.86
N GLY A 361 -5.46 3.18 15.32
CA GLY A 361 -4.52 2.25 14.73
C GLY A 361 -3.08 2.65 15.02
N PHE A 362 -2.27 1.64 15.30
CA PHE A 362 -0.82 1.76 15.40
C PHE A 362 -0.20 1.04 14.20
N TYR A 363 0.70 1.72 13.48
CA TYR A 363 1.29 1.21 12.26
C TYR A 363 2.80 1.27 12.33
N PHE A 364 3.44 0.20 11.89
CA PHE A 364 4.88 0.10 11.73
C PHE A 364 5.17 -0.39 10.29
N ASN A 365 5.88 0.43 9.51
CA ASN A 365 6.16 0.14 8.10
C ASN A 365 7.51 0.70 7.67
N ALA A 366 8.01 0.23 6.52
CA ALA A 366 9.09 0.86 5.78
C ALA A 366 8.52 1.76 4.67
N GLY A 367 9.14 2.92 4.45
CA GLY A 367 8.67 3.93 3.49
C GLY A 367 7.66 4.91 4.06
N GLU A 368 7.18 5.82 3.23
CA GLU A 368 6.13 6.77 3.58
C GLU A 368 4.73 6.19 3.31
N ALA A 369 3.69 6.84 3.83
CA ALA A 369 2.32 6.41 3.59
C ALA A 369 1.90 6.61 2.13
N PHE A 370 2.41 7.69 1.49
CA PHE A 370 2.17 8.02 0.08
C PHE A 370 3.23 8.98 -0.48
#